data_15dbe376ee09e2f7a31e883d2b1264d2
#
_entry.id   15dbe376ee09e2f7a31e883d2b1264d2
#
_cell.length_a   1.000
_cell.length_b   1.000
_cell.length_c   1.000
_cell.angle_alpha   90.00
_cell.angle_beta   90.00
_cell.angle_gamma   90.00
#
_symmetry.space_group_name_H-M   'P 1'
#
loop_
_entity.id
_entity.type
_entity.pdbx_description
1 polymer ?
#
loop_
_entity_poly.entity_id
_entity_poly.type
_entity_poly.pdbx_seq_one_letter_code
_entity_poly.pdbx_strand_id
1 'polypeptide(L)'
;MSVFKCKMCGGNLQISENTNIAICEYCGTNQTISKSRDEVITNLYNRANDLRIKCEFDRAEQIYEKILEQDNTEAEAHWGIVLCRFGIEYVKDPKTEQMIPTCHRTSYESVITDADYLSVIKYGDNKQKEFYISEAEIIDKIQKKALDIVRNEDPFDVFICYKETDENGKRTVDSTLANDIYYQLTQEGYKVFYAPITLEDKIGKEYEPYIFAALNSAKVMLVLGTKPEYFSAVWVKNEWSRYLKLIKEDCSKLLIPCYRDMDAYDLPDEFAHLQAQDMSKIGFINDVVRGIKKVIVKEDQVTTNTIRTATKASLIHNEIAPLLKRIELFLEDGDFEKADDFCEQVLNLDPECAEAYIDKLLIEYRCSSREELAQQPKEIVDSKNYTKILRFGNETEKSFVISANDEIIARITQLEKGQKDHLAEQGSQNGMNDEDIYTPQDDDYIDVYCPHCGEELSYTKWEIQAGELLCPMCDGTFLFSEEIKR
;
A
#
# COMPACT_ATOMS: atom_id res chain seq x y z
N MET A 1 4.55 -33.82 26.21
CA MET A 1 4.06 -32.40 26.16
C MET A 1 5.08 -31.59 25.40
N SER A 2 4.72 -31.02 24.29
CA SER A 2 5.58 -30.09 23.55
C SER A 2 5.71 -28.80 24.35
N VAL A 3 6.93 -28.26 24.42
CA VAL A 3 7.23 -27.04 25.14
C VAL A 3 7.32 -25.90 24.10
N PHE A 4 6.66 -24.77 24.37
CA PHE A 4 6.84 -23.58 23.53
C PHE A 4 8.29 -23.08 23.62
N LYS A 5 8.83 -22.73 22.46
CA LYS A 5 10.14 -22.13 22.33
C LYS A 5 10.01 -20.60 22.25
N CYS A 6 11.03 -19.93 22.78
CA CYS A 6 11.12 -18.48 22.70
C CYS A 6 11.25 -18.03 21.25
N LYS A 7 10.37 -17.13 20.80
CA LYS A 7 10.41 -16.56 19.45
C LYS A 7 11.61 -15.63 19.21
N MET A 8 12.34 -15.26 20.27
CA MET A 8 13.51 -14.39 20.17
C MET A 8 14.84 -15.14 20.19
N CYS A 9 15.01 -16.12 21.10
CA CYS A 9 16.30 -16.83 21.27
C CYS A 9 16.21 -18.35 21.12
N GLY A 10 15.03 -18.93 20.88
CA GLY A 10 14.84 -20.39 20.74
C GLY A 10 14.86 -21.17 22.06
N GLY A 11 15.08 -20.53 23.22
CA GLY A 11 15.07 -21.16 24.54
C GLY A 11 13.67 -21.65 24.96
N ASN A 12 13.60 -22.41 26.05
CA ASN A 12 12.31 -22.86 26.58
C ASN A 12 11.56 -21.73 27.27
N LEU A 13 10.23 -21.77 27.20
CA LEU A 13 9.37 -20.80 27.86
C LEU A 13 8.76 -21.37 29.16
N GLN A 14 8.73 -20.55 30.19
CA GLN A 14 7.88 -20.76 31.37
C GLN A 14 6.52 -20.13 31.13
N ILE A 15 5.48 -20.97 31.12
CA ILE A 15 4.10 -20.54 30.91
C ILE A 15 3.41 -20.53 32.24
N SER A 16 2.86 -19.37 32.61
CA SER A 16 1.99 -19.25 33.77
C SER A 16 0.58 -19.76 33.44
N GLU A 17 -0.06 -20.45 34.37
CA GLU A 17 -1.44 -20.92 34.18
C GLU A 17 -2.40 -19.76 33.88
N ASN A 18 -3.28 -19.95 32.90
CA ASN A 18 -4.29 -18.98 32.46
C ASN A 18 -3.78 -17.66 31.87
N THR A 19 -2.57 -17.64 31.31
CA THR A 19 -2.08 -16.48 30.57
C THR A 19 -1.55 -16.85 29.19
N ASN A 20 -1.68 -15.95 28.21
CA ASN A 20 -1.06 -16.05 26.90
C ASN A 20 0.26 -15.25 26.81
N ILE A 21 0.90 -15.07 27.97
CA ILE A 21 2.22 -14.45 28.10
C ILE A 21 3.13 -15.44 28.81
N ALA A 22 4.35 -15.56 28.31
CA ALA A 22 5.37 -16.42 28.84
C ALA A 22 6.68 -15.67 29.04
N ILE A 23 7.52 -16.15 29.95
CA ILE A 23 8.86 -15.62 30.20
C ILE A 23 9.88 -16.64 29.71
N CYS A 24 10.89 -16.18 28.99
CA CYS A 24 12.00 -17.02 28.56
C CYS A 24 13.03 -17.14 29.69
N GLU A 25 13.36 -18.37 30.06
CA GLU A 25 14.40 -18.66 31.09
C GLU A 25 15.79 -18.21 30.69
N TYR A 26 16.07 -18.14 29.37
CA TYR A 26 17.42 -17.87 28.84
C TYR A 26 17.67 -16.40 28.54
N CYS A 27 16.74 -15.70 27.89
CA CYS A 27 16.89 -14.28 27.55
C CYS A 27 16.10 -13.34 28.49
N GLY A 28 15.30 -13.89 29.42
CA GLY A 28 14.53 -13.12 30.39
C GLY A 28 13.36 -12.33 29.80
N THR A 29 13.11 -12.44 28.49
CA THR A 29 12.11 -11.60 27.80
C THR A 29 10.71 -12.15 27.99
N ASN A 30 9.76 -11.26 28.31
CA ASN A 30 8.33 -11.54 28.26
C ASN A 30 7.88 -11.53 26.80
N GLN A 31 7.00 -12.47 26.44
CA GLN A 31 6.47 -12.56 25.09
C GLN A 31 5.07 -13.18 25.07
N THR A 32 4.33 -12.88 24.03
CA THR A 32 3.03 -13.49 23.77
C THR A 32 3.21 -14.91 23.21
N ILE A 33 2.21 -15.76 23.48
CA ILE A 33 2.12 -17.14 22.96
C ILE A 33 0.69 -17.39 22.48
N SER A 34 0.53 -18.46 21.65
CA SER A 34 -0.76 -18.95 21.19
C SER A 34 -1.73 -19.22 22.34
N LYS A 35 -3.02 -19.01 22.09
CA LYS A 35 -4.11 -19.47 22.97
C LYS A 35 -4.22 -20.98 23.00
N SER A 36 -3.94 -21.63 21.88
CA SER A 36 -3.96 -23.10 21.76
C SER A 36 -2.78 -23.72 22.50
N ARG A 37 -3.07 -24.78 23.24
CA ARG A 37 -2.06 -25.64 23.90
C ARG A 37 -1.96 -27.01 23.22
N ASP A 38 -2.56 -27.13 22.04
CA ASP A 38 -2.46 -28.33 21.22
C ASP A 38 -1.01 -28.60 20.81
N GLU A 39 -0.60 -29.87 20.83
CA GLU A 39 0.77 -30.29 20.57
C GLU A 39 1.16 -30.03 19.10
N VAL A 40 0.24 -30.23 18.16
CA VAL A 40 0.50 -30.00 16.72
C VAL A 40 0.71 -28.50 16.47
N ILE A 41 -0.16 -27.66 17.01
CA ILE A 41 -0.07 -26.20 16.89
C ILE A 41 1.22 -25.69 17.53
N THR A 42 1.56 -26.16 18.74
CA THR A 42 2.81 -25.80 19.42
C THR A 42 4.04 -26.15 18.57
N ASN A 43 4.05 -27.33 17.93
CA ASN A 43 5.15 -27.73 17.05
C ASN A 43 5.23 -26.87 15.79
N LEU A 44 4.10 -26.44 15.20
CA LEU A 44 4.08 -25.51 14.07
C LEU A 44 4.69 -24.16 14.47
N TYR A 45 4.30 -23.59 15.62
CA TYR A 45 4.89 -22.36 16.14
C TYR A 45 6.40 -22.50 16.37
N ASN A 46 6.84 -23.57 17.01
CA ASN A 46 8.26 -23.79 17.26
C ASN A 46 9.06 -23.85 15.95
N ARG A 47 8.52 -24.54 14.93
CA ARG A 47 9.14 -24.61 13.61
C ARG A 47 9.15 -23.27 12.89
N ALA A 48 8.04 -22.52 12.92
CA ALA A 48 7.96 -21.20 12.30
C ALA A 48 8.93 -20.23 12.97
N ASN A 49 8.99 -20.21 14.30
CA ASN A 49 9.94 -19.38 15.04
C ASN A 49 11.40 -19.76 14.76
N ASP A 50 11.75 -21.06 14.64
CA ASP A 50 13.10 -21.49 14.28
C ASP A 50 13.51 -21.00 12.88
N LEU A 51 12.59 -21.05 11.91
CA LEU A 51 12.82 -20.52 10.56
C LEU A 51 13.01 -19.00 10.58
N ARG A 52 12.18 -18.28 11.35
CA ARG A 52 12.27 -16.83 11.47
C ARG A 52 13.60 -16.38 12.12
N ILE A 53 14.05 -17.08 13.18
CA ILE A 53 15.36 -16.85 13.81
C ILE A 53 16.50 -17.06 12.79
N LYS A 54 16.32 -17.95 11.80
CA LYS A 54 17.26 -18.16 10.70
C LYS A 54 17.06 -17.21 9.52
N CYS A 55 16.23 -16.19 9.67
CA CYS A 55 15.86 -15.25 8.63
C CYS A 55 15.19 -15.88 7.38
N GLU A 56 14.67 -17.11 7.49
CA GLU A 56 13.91 -17.79 6.45
C GLU A 56 12.43 -17.36 6.48
N PHE A 57 12.19 -16.05 6.35
CA PHE A 57 10.91 -15.41 6.61
C PHE A 57 9.76 -15.95 5.76
N ASP A 58 9.95 -16.16 4.45
CA ASP A 58 8.88 -16.67 3.56
C ASP A 58 8.44 -18.10 3.95
N ARG A 59 9.38 -18.94 4.40
CA ARG A 59 9.06 -20.29 4.88
C ARG A 59 8.38 -20.29 6.24
N ALA A 60 8.76 -19.35 7.11
CA ALA A 60 8.11 -19.18 8.41
C ALA A 60 6.68 -18.69 8.23
N GLU A 61 6.46 -17.70 7.36
CA GLU A 61 5.14 -17.14 7.00
C GLU A 61 4.17 -18.23 6.55
N GLN A 62 4.59 -19.10 5.63
CA GLN A 62 3.79 -20.24 5.17
C GLN A 62 3.34 -21.19 6.30
N ILE A 63 4.10 -21.30 7.39
CA ILE A 63 3.70 -22.11 8.53
C ILE A 63 2.68 -21.38 9.40
N TYR A 64 2.85 -20.07 9.60
CA TYR A 64 1.84 -19.27 10.31
C TYR A 64 0.50 -19.25 9.56
N GLU A 65 0.53 -19.14 8.22
CA GLU A 65 -0.67 -19.26 7.37
C GLU A 65 -1.39 -20.59 7.59
N LYS A 66 -0.66 -21.73 7.67
CA LYS A 66 -1.25 -23.03 7.98
C LYS A 66 -1.89 -23.11 9.37
N ILE A 67 -1.42 -22.32 10.33
CA ILE A 67 -2.08 -22.19 11.64
C ILE A 67 -3.39 -21.42 11.47
N LEU A 68 -3.39 -20.32 10.68
CA LEU A 68 -4.57 -19.53 10.40
C LEU A 68 -5.63 -20.27 9.56
N GLU A 69 -5.23 -21.25 8.74
CA GLU A 69 -6.17 -22.16 8.06
C GLU A 69 -7.01 -22.98 9.05
N GLN A 70 -6.48 -23.25 10.25
CA GLN A 70 -7.18 -23.99 11.30
C GLN A 70 -7.99 -23.06 12.22
N ASP A 71 -7.43 -21.91 12.58
CA ASP A 71 -8.07 -20.88 13.38
C ASP A 71 -7.62 -19.48 12.90
N ASN A 72 -8.44 -18.82 12.10
CA ASN A 72 -8.20 -17.50 11.56
C ASN A 72 -8.30 -16.35 12.60
N THR A 73 -8.61 -16.69 13.84
CA THR A 73 -8.66 -15.74 14.97
C THR A 73 -7.45 -15.81 15.89
N GLU A 74 -6.43 -16.58 15.49
CA GLU A 74 -5.23 -16.77 16.30
C GLU A 74 -4.27 -15.58 16.17
N ALA A 75 -4.34 -14.65 17.13
CA ALA A 75 -3.59 -13.40 17.12
C ALA A 75 -2.07 -13.60 17.03
N GLU A 76 -1.52 -14.63 17.70
CA GLU A 76 -0.09 -14.92 17.69
C GLU A 76 0.39 -15.37 16.29
N ALA A 77 -0.45 -16.03 15.50
CA ALA A 77 -0.10 -16.41 14.13
C ALA A 77 -0.09 -15.20 13.20
N HIS A 78 -1.08 -14.33 13.29
CA HIS A 78 -1.07 -13.04 12.59
C HIS A 78 0.16 -12.21 12.95
N TRP A 79 0.53 -12.15 14.25
CA TRP A 79 1.75 -11.47 14.67
C TRP A 79 3.01 -12.09 14.06
N GLY A 80 3.08 -13.42 14.00
CA GLY A 80 4.15 -14.16 13.34
C GLY A 80 4.30 -13.77 11.86
N ILE A 81 3.18 -13.58 11.14
CA ILE A 81 3.17 -13.12 9.74
C ILE A 81 3.70 -11.68 9.66
N VAL A 82 3.26 -10.77 10.53
CA VAL A 82 3.79 -9.41 10.61
C VAL A 82 5.30 -9.43 10.79
N LEU A 83 5.82 -10.21 11.75
CA LEU A 83 7.26 -10.30 11.99
C LEU A 83 8.02 -10.83 10.76
N CYS A 84 7.44 -11.76 9.99
CA CYS A 84 8.04 -12.28 8.75
C CYS A 84 8.02 -11.25 7.62
N ARG A 85 6.89 -10.56 7.43
CA ARG A 85 6.69 -9.55 6.37
C ARG A 85 7.69 -8.41 6.50
N PHE A 86 7.91 -7.93 7.73
CA PHE A 86 8.88 -6.89 8.02
C PHE A 86 10.29 -7.42 8.31
N GLY A 87 10.50 -8.74 8.22
CA GLY A 87 11.81 -9.38 8.42
C GLY A 87 12.39 -9.11 9.79
N ILE A 88 11.59 -9.25 10.84
CA ILE A 88 12.02 -8.95 12.20
C ILE A 88 12.85 -10.09 12.78
N GLU A 89 14.09 -9.80 13.07
CA GLU A 89 15.01 -10.60 13.89
C GLU A 89 15.20 -9.90 15.24
N TYR A 90 15.28 -10.66 16.32
CA TYR A 90 15.62 -10.13 17.64
C TYR A 90 17.08 -10.40 17.94
N VAL A 91 17.82 -9.34 18.19
CA VAL A 91 19.25 -9.40 18.55
C VAL A 91 19.47 -8.91 19.97
N LYS A 92 20.51 -9.43 20.62
CA LYS A 92 20.84 -8.99 21.98
C LYS A 92 21.56 -7.64 21.93
N ASP A 93 20.99 -6.61 22.55
CA ASP A 93 21.64 -5.31 22.70
C ASP A 93 22.86 -5.45 23.64
N PRO A 94 24.06 -5.08 23.19
CA PRO A 94 25.28 -5.21 24.00
C PRO A 94 25.27 -4.35 25.27
N LYS A 95 24.45 -3.29 25.30
CA LYS A 95 24.43 -2.33 26.42
C LYS A 95 23.39 -2.72 27.50
N THR A 96 22.22 -3.13 27.07
CA THR A 96 21.10 -3.43 27.95
C THR A 96 20.91 -4.91 28.19
N GLU A 97 21.59 -5.76 27.42
CA GLU A 97 21.43 -7.23 27.37
C GLU A 97 20.02 -7.70 26.97
N GLN A 98 19.11 -6.78 26.64
CA GLN A 98 17.74 -7.07 26.21
C GLN A 98 17.70 -7.49 24.73
N MET A 99 16.70 -8.29 24.38
CA MET A 99 16.40 -8.61 22.99
C MET A 99 15.68 -7.43 22.34
N ILE A 100 16.26 -6.88 21.29
CA ILE A 100 15.69 -5.76 20.53
C ILE A 100 15.40 -6.19 19.09
N PRO A 101 14.32 -5.73 18.45
CA PRO A 101 14.02 -6.03 17.07
C PRO A 101 14.97 -5.29 16.13
N THR A 102 15.39 -5.99 15.07
CA THR A 102 16.02 -5.43 13.88
C THR A 102 15.12 -5.68 12.68
N CYS A 103 15.15 -4.83 11.66
CA CYS A 103 14.30 -4.95 10.48
C CYS A 103 15.17 -5.30 9.27
N HIS A 104 14.91 -6.44 8.63
CA HIS A 104 15.61 -6.90 7.43
C HIS A 104 14.75 -6.78 6.15
N ARG A 105 13.52 -6.28 6.29
CA ARG A 105 12.59 -6.04 5.18
C ARG A 105 11.87 -4.72 5.41
N THR A 106 12.55 -3.62 5.11
CA THR A 106 11.93 -2.29 5.12
C THR A 106 10.77 -2.27 4.11
N SER A 107 9.69 -1.57 4.45
CA SER A 107 8.51 -1.37 3.61
C SER A 107 8.10 0.10 3.65
N TYR A 108 7.47 0.58 2.58
CA TYR A 108 6.80 1.89 2.59
C TYR A 108 5.51 1.87 3.43
N GLU A 109 4.89 0.70 3.55
CA GLU A 109 3.72 0.53 4.42
C GLU A 109 4.13 0.45 5.88
N SER A 110 3.37 1.12 6.75
CA SER A 110 3.60 1.07 8.19
C SER A 110 3.08 -0.23 8.78
N VAL A 111 3.81 -0.80 9.72
CA VAL A 111 3.34 -1.97 10.49
C VAL A 111 2.00 -1.71 11.20
N ILE A 112 1.71 -0.46 11.56
CA ILE A 112 0.48 -0.07 12.25
C ILE A 112 -0.76 -0.19 11.35
N THR A 113 -0.59 -0.08 10.03
CA THR A 113 -1.67 -0.20 9.03
C THR A 113 -1.74 -1.57 8.40
N ASP A 114 -0.83 -2.48 8.73
CA ASP A 114 -0.80 -3.84 8.19
C ASP A 114 -2.06 -4.64 8.58
N ALA A 115 -2.64 -5.36 7.62
CA ALA A 115 -3.90 -6.11 7.79
C ALA A 115 -3.80 -7.20 8.87
N ASP A 116 -2.66 -7.90 8.96
CA ASP A 116 -2.43 -8.90 9.99
C ASP A 116 -2.23 -8.24 11.35
N TYR A 117 -1.55 -7.09 11.43
CA TYR A 117 -1.48 -6.32 12.68
C TYR A 117 -2.88 -5.88 13.17
N LEU A 118 -3.74 -5.43 12.29
CA LEU A 118 -5.12 -5.08 12.65
C LEU A 118 -5.89 -6.30 13.17
N SER A 119 -5.64 -7.49 12.59
CA SER A 119 -6.18 -8.76 13.06
C SER A 119 -5.64 -9.15 14.44
N VAL A 120 -4.34 -8.92 14.70
CA VAL A 120 -3.71 -9.08 16.02
C VAL A 120 -4.43 -8.25 17.08
N ILE A 121 -4.69 -6.97 16.78
CA ILE A 121 -5.39 -6.06 17.69
C ILE A 121 -6.87 -6.46 17.85
N LYS A 122 -7.49 -7.01 16.83
CA LYS A 122 -8.87 -7.48 16.90
C LYS A 122 -9.02 -8.71 17.79
N TYR A 123 -8.16 -9.71 17.64
CA TYR A 123 -8.32 -11.05 18.22
C TYR A 123 -7.50 -11.29 19.49
N GLY A 124 -6.45 -10.52 19.76
CA GLY A 124 -5.64 -10.62 20.98
C GLY A 124 -6.44 -10.33 22.25
N ASP A 125 -6.08 -10.98 23.35
CA ASP A 125 -6.58 -10.56 24.66
C ASP A 125 -5.93 -9.24 25.13
N ASN A 126 -6.45 -8.62 26.20
CA ASN A 126 -5.99 -7.30 26.64
C ASN A 126 -4.48 -7.24 26.93
N LYS A 127 -3.93 -8.29 27.54
CA LYS A 127 -2.49 -8.35 27.85
C LYS A 127 -1.65 -8.55 26.59
N GLN A 128 -2.11 -9.42 25.68
CA GLN A 128 -1.45 -9.61 24.40
C GLN A 128 -1.44 -8.32 23.58
N LYS A 129 -2.56 -7.56 23.57
CA LYS A 129 -2.65 -6.28 22.84
C LYS A 129 -1.64 -5.27 23.33
N GLU A 130 -1.45 -5.12 24.62
CA GLU A 130 -0.43 -4.21 25.18
C GLU A 130 0.98 -4.55 24.64
N PHE A 131 1.32 -5.84 24.56
CA PHE A 131 2.59 -6.29 23.97
C PHE A 131 2.69 -5.97 22.49
N TYR A 132 1.68 -6.34 21.69
CA TYR A 132 1.70 -6.14 20.26
C TYR A 132 1.76 -4.66 19.89
N ILE A 133 1.03 -3.79 20.61
CA ILE A 133 1.08 -2.33 20.39
C ILE A 133 2.49 -1.82 20.68
N SER A 134 3.06 -2.17 21.84
CA SER A 134 4.41 -1.72 22.21
C SER A 134 5.49 -2.18 21.24
N GLU A 135 5.45 -3.45 20.79
CA GLU A 135 6.40 -3.97 19.82
C GLU A 135 6.21 -3.32 18.44
N ALA A 136 4.96 -3.16 17.98
CA ALA A 136 4.67 -2.51 16.70
C ALA A 136 5.15 -1.05 16.66
N GLU A 137 5.01 -0.30 17.76
CA GLU A 137 5.56 1.07 17.87
C GLU A 137 7.08 1.11 17.72
N ILE A 138 7.79 0.11 18.28
CA ILE A 138 9.24 0.02 18.15
C ILE A 138 9.62 -0.28 16.69
N ILE A 139 8.95 -1.25 16.06
CA ILE A 139 9.18 -1.62 14.67
C ILE A 139 8.88 -0.43 13.75
N ASP A 140 7.77 0.28 13.95
CA ASP A 140 7.39 1.45 13.16
C ASP A 140 8.44 2.57 13.25
N LYS A 141 9.01 2.81 14.44
CA LYS A 141 10.11 3.77 14.61
C LYS A 141 11.37 3.35 13.86
N ILE A 142 11.71 2.06 13.86
CA ILE A 142 12.86 1.53 13.10
C ILE A 142 12.62 1.74 11.61
N GLN A 143 11.42 1.41 11.11
CA GLN A 143 11.07 1.60 9.71
C GLN A 143 11.09 3.06 9.26
N LYS A 144 10.49 3.97 10.04
CA LYS A 144 10.52 5.41 9.73
C LYS A 144 11.94 5.93 9.60
N LYS A 145 12.83 5.53 10.53
CA LYS A 145 14.25 5.87 10.45
C LYS A 145 14.93 5.29 9.20
N ALA A 146 14.59 4.06 8.83
CA ALA A 146 15.09 3.44 7.60
C ALA A 146 14.63 4.19 6.36
N LEU A 147 13.34 4.56 6.29
CA LEU A 147 12.77 5.31 5.17
C LEU A 147 13.35 6.73 5.04
N ASP A 148 13.73 7.38 6.15
CA ASP A 148 14.43 8.66 6.09
C ASP A 148 15.82 8.55 5.46
N ILE A 149 16.51 7.42 5.67
CA ILE A 149 17.78 7.13 4.96
C ILE A 149 17.51 6.89 3.48
N VAL A 150 16.49 6.07 3.14
CA VAL A 150 16.12 5.74 1.76
C VAL A 150 15.84 6.99 0.92
N ARG A 151 15.12 7.97 1.48
CA ARG A 151 14.78 9.22 0.78
C ARG A 151 15.99 10.06 0.38
N ASN A 152 17.12 9.86 1.04
CA ASN A 152 18.36 10.60 0.80
C ASN A 152 19.36 9.83 -0.08
N GLU A 153 19.06 8.58 -0.45
CA GLU A 153 19.93 7.80 -1.34
C GLU A 153 19.55 8.04 -2.80
N ASP A 154 20.57 8.28 -3.61
CA ASP A 154 20.37 8.40 -5.06
C ASP A 154 20.00 7.04 -5.70
N PRO A 155 19.12 7.01 -6.70
CA PRO A 155 18.67 5.77 -7.32
C PRO A 155 19.81 4.99 -8.00
N PHE A 156 19.70 3.68 -7.99
CA PHE A 156 20.60 2.75 -8.68
C PHE A 156 19.99 2.25 -9.97
N ASP A 157 20.84 1.96 -10.96
CA ASP A 157 20.46 1.35 -12.23
C ASP A 157 20.46 -0.18 -12.14
N VAL A 158 21.49 -0.74 -11.48
CA VAL A 158 21.73 -2.18 -11.41
C VAL A 158 22.02 -2.60 -9.97
N PHE A 159 21.42 -3.73 -9.56
CA PHE A 159 21.69 -4.39 -8.29
C PHE A 159 22.41 -5.73 -8.56
N ILE A 160 23.57 -5.97 -7.95
CA ILE A 160 24.28 -7.25 -8.04
C ILE A 160 24.04 -8.05 -6.77
N CYS A 161 23.28 -9.15 -6.90
CA CYS A 161 22.95 -10.10 -5.85
C CYS A 161 23.78 -11.36 -6.00
N TYR A 162 24.52 -11.77 -4.96
CA TYR A 162 25.39 -12.94 -4.99
C TYR A 162 25.76 -13.38 -3.58
N LYS A 163 26.30 -14.60 -3.44
CA LYS A 163 26.83 -15.10 -2.17
C LYS A 163 28.28 -14.68 -1.98
N GLU A 164 28.55 -13.77 -1.04
CA GLU A 164 29.88 -13.21 -0.84
C GLU A 164 30.87 -14.21 -0.24
N THR A 165 30.46 -14.96 0.80
CA THR A 165 31.34 -15.87 1.52
C THR A 165 30.79 -17.30 1.54
N ASP A 166 31.70 -18.27 1.52
CA ASP A 166 31.37 -19.68 1.72
C ASP A 166 31.13 -20.01 3.22
N GLU A 167 30.90 -21.28 3.53
CA GLU A 167 30.68 -21.77 4.91
C GLU A 167 31.87 -21.56 5.85
N ASN A 168 33.08 -21.37 5.29
CA ASN A 168 34.33 -21.13 6.02
C ASN A 168 34.65 -19.62 6.14
N GLY A 169 33.74 -18.74 5.71
CA GLY A 169 33.95 -17.30 5.71
C GLY A 169 34.93 -16.78 4.63
N LYS A 170 35.30 -17.63 3.65
CA LYS A 170 36.15 -17.21 2.54
C LYS A 170 35.31 -16.65 1.42
N ARG A 171 35.83 -15.67 0.70
CA ARG A 171 35.17 -15.13 -0.49
C ARG A 171 34.90 -16.21 -1.54
N THR A 172 33.72 -16.21 -2.10
CA THR A 172 33.31 -17.14 -3.18
C THR A 172 33.87 -16.69 -4.54
N VAL A 173 33.81 -17.57 -5.53
CA VAL A 173 34.07 -17.22 -6.93
C VAL A 173 33.06 -16.16 -7.41
N ASP A 174 31.80 -16.24 -6.94
CA ASP A 174 30.75 -15.27 -7.26
C ASP A 174 31.14 -13.86 -6.86
N SER A 175 31.81 -13.69 -5.69
CA SER A 175 32.34 -12.41 -5.22
C SER A 175 33.37 -11.80 -6.19
N THR A 176 34.21 -12.60 -6.83
CA THR A 176 35.14 -12.12 -7.83
C THR A 176 34.44 -11.72 -9.12
N LEU A 177 33.49 -12.54 -9.58
CA LEU A 177 32.69 -12.25 -10.78
C LEU A 177 31.83 -11.00 -10.59
N ALA A 178 31.23 -10.83 -9.41
CA ALA A 178 30.46 -9.65 -9.06
C ALA A 178 31.29 -8.37 -9.12
N ASN A 179 32.53 -8.44 -8.61
CA ASN A 179 33.48 -7.34 -8.65
C ASN A 179 33.84 -6.94 -10.09
N ASP A 180 34.13 -7.92 -10.96
CA ASP A 180 34.49 -7.67 -12.35
C ASP A 180 33.29 -7.04 -13.12
N ILE A 181 32.08 -7.54 -12.89
CA ILE A 181 30.85 -7.00 -13.47
C ILE A 181 30.60 -5.58 -12.96
N TYR A 182 30.79 -5.32 -11.66
CA TYR A 182 30.64 -3.99 -11.07
C TYR A 182 31.54 -2.96 -11.77
N TYR A 183 32.83 -3.24 -11.91
CA TYR A 183 33.76 -2.30 -12.55
C TYR A 183 33.40 -2.06 -14.02
N GLN A 184 33.04 -3.11 -14.75
CA GLN A 184 32.66 -2.97 -16.18
C GLN A 184 31.40 -2.13 -16.34
N LEU A 185 30.35 -2.37 -15.54
CA LEU A 185 29.11 -1.60 -15.58
C LEU A 185 29.32 -0.14 -15.16
N THR A 186 30.16 0.08 -14.15
CA THR A 186 30.50 1.44 -13.70
C THR A 186 31.27 2.22 -14.76
N GLN A 187 32.16 1.56 -15.53
CA GLN A 187 32.85 2.17 -16.67
C GLN A 187 31.88 2.56 -17.82
N GLU A 188 30.78 1.82 -17.97
CA GLU A 188 29.73 2.14 -18.94
C GLU A 188 28.78 3.27 -18.42
N GLY A 189 29.02 3.79 -17.21
CA GLY A 189 28.30 4.91 -16.63
C GLY A 189 27.07 4.54 -15.78
N TYR A 190 26.82 3.24 -15.53
CA TYR A 190 25.72 2.81 -14.68
C TYR A 190 26.04 3.00 -13.18
N LYS A 191 25.03 3.40 -12.40
CA LYS A 191 25.13 3.40 -10.95
C LYS A 191 24.74 2.02 -10.42
N VAL A 192 25.73 1.29 -9.92
CA VAL A 192 25.62 -0.13 -9.56
C VAL A 192 25.65 -0.29 -8.04
N PHE A 193 24.64 -0.98 -7.49
CA PHE A 193 24.72 -1.45 -6.11
C PHE A 193 25.56 -2.74 -6.05
N TYR A 194 26.68 -2.66 -5.39
CA TYR A 194 27.59 -3.77 -5.07
C TYR A 194 28.01 -3.63 -3.62
N ALA A 195 27.49 -4.48 -2.75
CA ALA A 195 27.55 -4.32 -1.29
C ALA A 195 28.93 -3.98 -0.73
N PRO A 196 30.04 -4.66 -1.12
CA PRO A 196 31.38 -4.36 -0.57
C PRO A 196 31.85 -2.92 -0.79
N ILE A 197 31.50 -2.31 -1.91
CA ILE A 197 31.91 -0.94 -2.26
C ILE A 197 30.82 0.06 -1.83
N THR A 198 29.56 -0.23 -2.14
CA THR A 198 28.45 0.70 -1.85
C THR A 198 28.27 0.92 -0.34
N LEU A 199 28.58 -0.08 0.48
CA LEU A 199 28.45 -0.02 1.94
C LEU A 199 29.79 0.27 2.66
N GLU A 200 30.90 0.49 1.93
CA GLU A 200 32.22 0.76 2.53
C GLU A 200 32.19 1.99 3.45
N ASP A 201 31.57 3.08 3.02
CA ASP A 201 31.42 4.31 3.81
C ASP A 201 30.31 4.21 4.88
N LYS A 202 29.61 3.10 4.94
CA LYS A 202 28.49 2.84 5.86
C LYS A 202 28.88 1.89 7.00
N ILE A 203 30.16 1.56 7.17
CA ILE A 203 30.65 0.66 8.22
C ILE A 203 30.14 1.11 9.60
N GLY A 204 29.54 0.19 10.34
CA GLY A 204 28.95 0.45 11.66
C GLY A 204 27.55 1.10 11.64
N LYS A 205 26.94 1.23 10.47
CA LYS A 205 25.54 1.63 10.31
C LYS A 205 24.66 0.42 9.95
N GLU A 206 23.37 0.56 10.14
CA GLU A 206 22.38 -0.38 9.61
C GLU A 206 22.47 -0.39 8.08
N TYR A 207 22.58 -1.56 7.45
CA TYR A 207 22.75 -1.70 5.99
C TYR A 207 21.44 -1.93 5.24
N GLU A 208 20.39 -2.43 5.91
CA GLU A 208 19.10 -2.74 5.28
C GLU A 208 18.47 -1.54 4.57
N PRO A 209 18.49 -0.30 5.10
CA PRO A 209 17.92 0.85 4.38
C PRO A 209 18.56 1.08 3.01
N TYR A 210 19.87 0.84 2.88
CA TYR A 210 20.61 1.00 1.62
C TYR A 210 20.29 -0.12 0.64
N ILE A 211 20.18 -1.36 1.13
CA ILE A 211 19.73 -2.51 0.32
C ILE A 211 18.31 -2.25 -0.18
N PHE A 212 17.41 -1.79 0.70
CA PHE A 212 16.03 -1.46 0.34
C PHE A 212 15.97 -0.35 -0.73
N ALA A 213 16.73 0.74 -0.55
CA ALA A 213 16.81 1.82 -1.53
C ALA A 213 17.29 1.31 -2.90
N ALA A 214 18.33 0.46 -2.90
CA ALA A 214 18.86 -0.11 -4.13
C ALA A 214 17.90 -1.09 -4.81
N LEU A 215 17.25 -1.99 -4.05
CA LEU A 215 16.24 -2.91 -4.60
C LEU A 215 15.08 -2.17 -5.25
N ASN A 216 14.58 -1.11 -4.59
CA ASN A 216 13.45 -0.35 -5.11
C ASN A 216 13.80 0.53 -6.32
N SER A 217 15.00 1.11 -6.35
CA SER A 217 15.42 1.99 -7.44
C SER A 217 16.00 1.23 -8.64
N ALA A 218 16.73 0.13 -8.43
CA ALA A 218 17.37 -0.60 -9.51
C ALA A 218 16.37 -1.11 -10.55
N LYS A 219 16.68 -0.86 -11.82
CA LYS A 219 15.92 -1.34 -12.98
C LYS A 219 16.28 -2.77 -13.35
N VAL A 220 17.51 -3.18 -13.07
CA VAL A 220 18.01 -4.52 -13.37
C VAL A 220 18.63 -5.13 -12.13
N MET A 221 18.25 -6.36 -11.82
CA MET A 221 18.94 -7.19 -10.83
C MET A 221 19.71 -8.30 -11.56
N LEU A 222 21.00 -8.42 -11.27
CA LEU A 222 21.82 -9.56 -11.66
C LEU A 222 21.94 -10.49 -10.46
N VAL A 223 21.52 -11.75 -10.59
CA VAL A 223 21.68 -12.77 -9.55
C VAL A 223 22.76 -13.76 -10.00
N LEU A 224 23.89 -13.76 -9.32
CA LEU A 224 25.07 -14.55 -9.68
C LEU A 224 25.19 -15.80 -8.82
N GLY A 225 25.52 -16.94 -9.44
CA GLY A 225 25.84 -18.17 -8.72
C GLY A 225 26.68 -19.17 -9.51
N THR A 226 27.68 -19.74 -8.83
CA THR A 226 28.51 -20.83 -9.34
C THR A 226 28.11 -22.19 -8.77
N LYS A 227 27.09 -22.21 -7.92
CA LYS A 227 26.49 -23.42 -7.32
C LYS A 227 25.00 -23.20 -7.06
N PRO A 228 24.15 -24.23 -7.20
CA PRO A 228 22.70 -24.13 -6.90
C PRO A 228 22.39 -23.61 -5.50
N GLU A 229 23.14 -24.09 -4.48
CA GLU A 229 22.97 -23.67 -3.08
C GLU A 229 23.27 -22.18 -2.83
N TYR A 230 24.04 -21.51 -3.73
CA TYR A 230 24.33 -20.09 -3.60
C TYR A 230 23.12 -19.22 -3.94
N PHE A 231 22.31 -19.63 -4.92
CA PHE A 231 21.03 -18.97 -5.22
C PHE A 231 20.02 -19.13 -4.08
N SER A 232 20.08 -20.26 -3.36
CA SER A 232 19.20 -20.58 -2.23
C SER A 232 19.72 -20.12 -0.88
N ALA A 233 20.91 -19.48 -0.83
CA ALA A 233 21.45 -18.91 0.40
C ALA A 233 20.48 -17.85 0.96
N VAL A 234 20.29 -17.84 2.28
CA VAL A 234 19.22 -17.09 2.95
C VAL A 234 19.12 -15.63 2.50
N TRP A 235 20.22 -14.90 2.52
CA TRP A 235 20.24 -13.48 2.14
C TRP A 235 20.09 -13.26 0.64
N VAL A 236 20.74 -14.08 -0.19
CA VAL A 236 20.59 -14.04 -1.65
C VAL A 236 19.13 -14.28 -2.03
N LYS A 237 18.51 -15.30 -1.43
CA LYS A 237 17.10 -15.61 -1.65
C LYS A 237 16.16 -14.48 -1.18
N ASN A 238 16.42 -13.90 -0.02
CA ASN A 238 15.65 -12.76 0.49
C ASN A 238 15.70 -11.56 -0.47
N GLU A 239 16.85 -11.26 -1.07
CA GLU A 239 16.99 -10.14 -2.00
C GLU A 239 16.24 -10.39 -3.32
N TRP A 240 16.54 -11.50 -4.02
CA TRP A 240 15.91 -11.75 -5.30
C TRP A 240 14.41 -12.07 -5.20
N SER A 241 13.94 -12.71 -4.13
CA SER A 241 12.50 -12.95 -3.94
C SER A 241 11.71 -11.65 -3.72
N ARG A 242 12.29 -10.69 -3.00
CA ARG A 242 11.73 -9.33 -2.87
C ARG A 242 11.70 -8.62 -4.22
N TYR A 243 12.77 -8.72 -4.99
CA TYR A 243 12.84 -8.09 -6.31
C TYR A 243 11.84 -8.69 -7.30
N LEU A 244 11.61 -10.01 -7.26
CA LEU A 244 10.55 -10.65 -8.05
C LEU A 244 9.13 -10.16 -7.69
N LYS A 245 8.90 -9.79 -6.42
CA LYS A 245 7.63 -9.13 -6.03
C LYS A 245 7.53 -7.75 -6.67
N LEU A 246 8.61 -6.96 -6.63
CA LEU A 246 8.64 -5.64 -7.29
C LEU A 246 8.44 -5.70 -8.81
N ILE A 247 8.93 -6.74 -9.49
CA ILE A 247 8.69 -6.95 -10.93
C ILE A 247 7.19 -7.13 -11.23
N LYS A 248 6.41 -7.73 -10.32
CA LYS A 248 4.97 -7.90 -10.51
C LYS A 248 4.22 -6.56 -10.44
N GLU A 249 4.74 -5.60 -9.68
CA GLU A 249 4.19 -4.27 -9.51
C GLU A 249 4.71 -3.29 -10.55
N ASP A 250 5.97 -3.45 -10.99
CA ASP A 250 6.65 -2.62 -11.96
C ASP A 250 7.29 -3.46 -13.07
N CYS A 251 6.57 -3.60 -14.19
CA CYS A 251 7.02 -4.35 -15.37
C CYS A 251 8.28 -3.77 -16.07
N SER A 252 8.77 -2.61 -15.67
CA SER A 252 10.01 -2.03 -16.18
C SER A 252 11.26 -2.67 -15.56
N LYS A 253 11.12 -3.38 -14.45
CA LYS A 253 12.20 -4.07 -13.74
C LYS A 253 12.50 -5.41 -14.36
N LEU A 254 13.78 -5.79 -14.38
CA LEU A 254 14.27 -7.04 -14.98
C LEU A 254 15.23 -7.78 -14.03
N LEU A 255 14.98 -9.08 -13.81
CA LEU A 255 15.94 -9.96 -13.15
C LEU A 255 16.62 -10.85 -14.18
N ILE A 256 17.94 -10.93 -14.12
CA ILE A 256 18.78 -11.75 -15.00
C ILE A 256 19.56 -12.74 -14.14
N PRO A 257 19.19 -14.04 -14.13
CA PRO A 257 20.02 -15.06 -13.50
C PRO A 257 21.32 -15.25 -14.30
N CYS A 258 22.45 -15.27 -13.61
CA CYS A 258 23.77 -15.49 -14.19
C CYS A 258 24.41 -16.69 -13.50
N TYR A 259 24.69 -17.76 -14.26
CA TYR A 259 25.23 -19.00 -13.70
C TYR A 259 26.55 -19.39 -14.33
N ARG A 260 27.37 -20.16 -13.61
CA ARG A 260 28.63 -20.71 -14.09
C ARG A 260 28.96 -22.01 -13.36
N ASP A 261 29.62 -22.94 -14.04
CA ASP A 261 30.08 -24.24 -13.49
C ASP A 261 28.92 -25.13 -12.95
N MET A 262 27.70 -24.92 -13.45
CA MET A 262 26.50 -25.70 -13.13
C MET A 262 25.54 -25.73 -14.34
N ASP A 263 24.54 -26.61 -14.30
CA ASP A 263 23.53 -26.65 -15.36
C ASP A 263 22.49 -25.53 -15.15
N ALA A 264 21.97 -24.98 -16.25
CA ALA A 264 20.88 -24.00 -16.20
C ALA A 264 19.59 -24.57 -15.57
N TYR A 265 19.39 -25.86 -15.65
CA TYR A 265 18.24 -26.56 -15.02
C TYR A 265 18.35 -26.67 -13.48
N ASP A 266 19.54 -26.42 -12.92
CA ASP A 266 19.77 -26.38 -11.46
C ASP A 266 19.48 -25.02 -10.85
N LEU A 267 19.05 -24.03 -11.66
CA LEU A 267 18.58 -22.73 -11.17
C LEU A 267 17.27 -22.89 -10.38
N PRO A 268 16.96 -21.98 -9.46
CA PRO A 268 15.68 -21.96 -8.74
C PRO A 268 14.49 -22.04 -9.70
N ASP A 269 13.45 -22.80 -9.31
CA ASP A 269 12.22 -22.94 -10.11
C ASP A 269 11.57 -21.59 -10.44
N GLU A 270 11.71 -20.59 -9.55
CA GLU A 270 11.24 -19.24 -9.72
C GLU A 270 11.89 -18.52 -10.93
N PHE A 271 13.03 -19.00 -11.39
CA PHE A 271 13.76 -18.48 -12.57
C PHE A 271 13.49 -19.23 -13.86
N ALA A 272 12.72 -20.32 -13.85
CA ALA A 272 12.51 -21.21 -14.98
C ALA A 272 11.98 -20.51 -16.26
N HIS A 273 11.25 -19.40 -16.09
CA HIS A 273 10.72 -18.58 -17.21
C HIS A 273 11.62 -17.41 -17.61
N LEU A 274 12.77 -17.23 -16.94
CA LEU A 274 13.70 -16.14 -17.21
C LEU A 274 14.85 -16.60 -18.12
N GLN A 275 15.31 -15.71 -19.00
CA GLN A 275 16.50 -15.97 -19.81
C GLN A 275 17.75 -15.78 -18.96
N ALA A 276 18.39 -16.88 -18.57
CA ALA A 276 19.63 -16.88 -17.82
C ALA A 276 20.86 -16.64 -18.71
N GLN A 277 21.93 -16.08 -18.11
CA GLN A 277 23.21 -15.85 -18.75
C GLN A 277 24.27 -16.83 -18.24
N ASP A 278 24.94 -17.50 -19.17
CA ASP A 278 26.03 -18.42 -18.87
C ASP A 278 27.36 -17.64 -18.78
N MET A 279 27.87 -17.47 -17.55
CA MET A 279 29.11 -16.74 -17.27
C MET A 279 30.39 -17.50 -17.67
N SER A 280 30.30 -18.76 -18.13
CA SER A 280 31.45 -19.51 -18.66
C SER A 280 31.81 -19.07 -20.08
N LYS A 281 30.89 -18.42 -20.81
CA LYS A 281 31.10 -17.97 -22.16
C LYS A 281 32.08 -16.82 -22.25
N ILE A 282 33.02 -16.91 -23.20
CA ILE A 282 33.96 -15.82 -23.45
C ILE A 282 33.18 -14.57 -23.88
N GLY A 283 33.42 -13.45 -23.14
CA GLY A 283 32.76 -12.19 -23.43
C GLY A 283 31.36 -12.03 -22.79
N PHE A 284 30.98 -12.94 -21.88
CA PHE A 284 29.67 -12.87 -21.20
C PHE A 284 29.38 -11.51 -20.56
N ILE A 285 30.38 -10.83 -19.99
CA ILE A 285 30.20 -9.49 -19.40
C ILE A 285 29.71 -8.50 -20.46
N ASN A 286 30.31 -8.54 -21.68
CA ASN A 286 29.88 -7.68 -22.76
C ASN A 286 28.43 -8.00 -23.20
N ASP A 287 28.03 -9.28 -23.16
CA ASP A 287 26.67 -9.70 -23.47
C ASP A 287 25.67 -9.19 -22.42
N VAL A 288 26.02 -9.27 -21.12
CA VAL A 288 25.25 -8.71 -20.02
C VAL A 288 25.13 -7.19 -20.15
N VAL A 289 26.25 -6.47 -20.34
CA VAL A 289 26.27 -5.00 -20.53
C VAL A 289 25.39 -4.61 -21.72
N ARG A 290 25.49 -5.32 -22.86
CA ARG A 290 24.68 -5.06 -24.04
C ARG A 290 23.19 -5.35 -23.79
N GLY A 291 22.88 -6.37 -23.00
CA GLY A 291 21.53 -6.70 -22.55
C GLY A 291 20.95 -5.58 -21.68
N ILE A 292 21.67 -5.16 -20.65
CA ILE A 292 21.30 -4.06 -19.76
C ILE A 292 21.09 -2.75 -20.55
N LYS A 293 22.03 -2.42 -21.45
CA LYS A 293 21.94 -1.23 -22.30
C LYS A 293 20.68 -1.20 -23.14
N LYS A 294 20.19 -2.35 -23.63
CA LYS A 294 18.93 -2.42 -24.38
C LYS A 294 17.70 -2.16 -23.50
N VAL A 295 17.73 -2.56 -22.24
CA VAL A 295 16.65 -2.36 -21.29
C VAL A 295 16.65 -0.90 -20.82
N ILE A 296 17.76 -0.40 -20.34
CA ILE A 296 17.89 0.97 -19.83
C ILE A 296 17.81 2.00 -20.97
N VAL A 297 18.41 1.76 -22.16
CA VAL A 297 18.34 2.65 -23.33
C VAL A 297 17.00 2.56 -24.06
N LYS A 298 16.20 1.49 -23.88
CA LYS A 298 14.80 1.55 -24.33
C LYS A 298 13.98 2.57 -23.57
N GLU A 299 14.28 2.80 -22.32
CA GLU A 299 13.71 3.96 -21.62
C GLU A 299 14.31 5.27 -22.13
N ASP A 300 15.60 5.36 -22.42
CA ASP A 300 16.24 6.54 -23.02
C ASP A 300 15.82 6.78 -24.49
N GLN A 301 15.46 5.77 -25.28
CA GLN A 301 14.96 5.93 -26.67
C GLN A 301 13.44 6.03 -26.75
N VAL A 302 12.71 5.45 -25.85
CA VAL A 302 11.33 5.84 -25.51
C VAL A 302 11.39 7.23 -24.91
N THR A 303 12.39 7.56 -24.10
CA THR A 303 12.68 8.88 -23.55
C THR A 303 13.27 9.86 -24.60
N THR A 304 13.78 9.53 -25.83
CA THR A 304 14.08 10.58 -26.84
C THR A 304 12.86 10.96 -27.68
N ASN A 305 11.87 10.11 -27.84
CA ASN A 305 10.52 10.57 -28.22
C ASN A 305 9.65 10.92 -26.98
N THR A 306 9.92 10.41 -25.78
CA THR A 306 9.36 10.77 -24.48
C THR A 306 10.25 11.75 -23.72
N ILE A 307 11.54 11.99 -24.05
CA ILE A 307 12.33 13.14 -23.54
C ILE A 307 11.85 14.46 -24.18
N ARG A 308 11.26 14.42 -25.38
CA ARG A 308 10.43 15.57 -25.80
C ARG A 308 9.11 15.67 -25.02
N THR A 309 8.55 14.55 -24.49
CA THR A 309 7.39 14.55 -23.62
C THR A 309 7.76 14.52 -22.12
N ALA A 310 8.85 13.93 -21.65
CA ALA A 310 9.25 13.92 -20.24
C ALA A 310 10.17 15.07 -19.82
N THR A 311 10.95 15.69 -20.72
CA THR A 311 11.43 17.07 -20.52
C THR A 311 10.27 18.04 -20.61
N LYS A 312 9.25 17.76 -21.41
CA LYS A 312 8.01 18.54 -21.40
C LYS A 312 7.20 18.25 -20.14
N ALA A 313 7.08 17.01 -19.67
CA ALA A 313 6.39 16.65 -18.42
C ALA A 313 7.16 17.08 -17.16
N SER A 314 8.49 17.03 -17.13
CA SER A 314 9.31 17.55 -16.03
C SER A 314 9.41 19.08 -16.06
N LEU A 315 9.41 19.70 -17.23
CA LEU A 315 9.28 21.16 -17.39
C LEU A 315 7.85 21.57 -17.03
N ILE A 316 6.84 20.85 -17.50
CA ILE A 316 5.44 21.07 -17.16
C ILE A 316 5.21 20.86 -15.65
N HIS A 317 5.76 19.82 -15.04
CA HIS A 317 5.67 19.61 -13.59
C HIS A 317 6.37 20.73 -12.79
N ASN A 318 7.53 21.20 -13.24
CA ASN A 318 8.21 22.36 -12.62
C ASN A 318 7.46 23.68 -12.84
N GLU A 319 6.67 23.81 -13.89
CA GLU A 319 5.82 24.98 -14.14
C GLU A 319 4.48 24.87 -13.37
N ILE A 320 3.92 23.65 -13.21
CA ILE A 320 2.65 23.39 -12.54
C ILE A 320 2.77 23.48 -11.02
N ALA A 321 3.82 22.93 -10.40
CA ALA A 321 3.97 22.90 -8.95
C ALA A 321 3.86 24.27 -8.25
N PRO A 322 4.46 25.38 -8.80
CA PRO A 322 4.24 26.71 -8.23
C PRO A 322 2.81 27.23 -8.41
N LEU A 323 2.11 26.82 -9.48
CA LEU A 323 0.72 27.19 -9.71
C LEU A 323 -0.22 26.47 -8.74
N LEU A 324 -0.05 25.16 -8.54
CA LEU A 324 -0.80 24.39 -7.55
C LEU A 324 -0.62 24.96 -6.13
N LYS A 325 0.61 25.32 -5.77
CA LYS A 325 0.86 25.99 -4.48
C LYS A 325 0.15 27.33 -4.32
N ARG A 326 -0.03 28.08 -5.41
CA ARG A 326 -0.80 29.32 -5.40
C ARG A 326 -2.30 29.07 -5.30
N ILE A 327 -2.81 28.02 -5.95
CA ILE A 327 -4.20 27.62 -5.84
C ILE A 327 -4.52 27.30 -4.37
N GLU A 328 -3.69 26.49 -3.72
CA GLU A 328 -3.83 26.15 -2.30
C GLU A 328 -3.94 27.39 -1.42
N LEU A 329 -3.06 28.38 -1.61
CA LEU A 329 -3.11 29.65 -0.87
C LEU A 329 -4.38 30.46 -1.13
N PHE A 330 -4.86 30.52 -2.39
CA PHE A 330 -6.11 31.22 -2.70
C PHE A 330 -7.35 30.50 -2.14
N LEU A 331 -7.32 29.16 -2.07
CA LEU A 331 -8.36 28.38 -1.41
C LEU A 331 -8.39 28.67 0.10
N GLU A 332 -7.22 28.70 0.76
CA GLU A 332 -7.11 29.06 2.19
C GLU A 332 -7.62 30.48 2.45
N ASP A 333 -7.36 31.42 1.54
CA ASP A 333 -7.83 32.82 1.62
C ASP A 333 -9.32 32.98 1.24
N GLY A 334 -9.97 31.93 0.71
CA GLY A 334 -11.34 31.97 0.21
C GLY A 334 -11.53 32.73 -1.12
N ASP A 335 -10.45 33.02 -1.84
CA ASP A 335 -10.46 33.70 -3.15
C ASP A 335 -10.64 32.68 -4.28
N PHE A 336 -11.84 32.11 -4.35
CA PHE A 336 -12.19 31.03 -5.29
C PHE A 336 -12.10 31.44 -6.76
N GLU A 337 -12.28 32.72 -7.08
CA GLU A 337 -12.17 33.20 -8.48
C GLU A 337 -10.72 33.12 -8.95
N LYS A 338 -9.78 33.60 -8.13
CA LYS A 338 -8.36 33.46 -8.48
C LYS A 338 -7.89 32.02 -8.45
N ALA A 339 -8.35 31.22 -7.48
CA ALA A 339 -8.05 29.80 -7.45
C ALA A 339 -8.45 29.12 -8.76
N ASP A 340 -9.67 29.40 -9.30
CA ASP A 340 -10.16 28.84 -10.57
C ASP A 340 -9.31 29.30 -11.76
N ASP A 341 -8.95 30.58 -11.84
CA ASP A 341 -8.07 31.11 -12.88
C ASP A 341 -6.71 30.38 -12.92
N PHE A 342 -6.16 30.05 -11.76
CA PHE A 342 -4.91 29.28 -11.67
C PHE A 342 -5.10 27.81 -11.99
N CYS A 343 -6.23 27.19 -11.62
CA CYS A 343 -6.60 25.83 -12.07
C CYS A 343 -6.66 25.75 -13.60
N GLU A 344 -7.27 26.72 -14.28
CA GLU A 344 -7.30 26.78 -15.74
C GLU A 344 -5.88 26.93 -16.35
N GLN A 345 -4.99 27.68 -15.71
CA GLN A 345 -3.58 27.78 -16.15
C GLN A 345 -2.89 26.40 -16.03
N VAL A 346 -3.10 25.68 -14.93
CA VAL A 346 -2.57 24.31 -14.77
C VAL A 346 -3.13 23.39 -15.85
N LEU A 347 -4.46 23.40 -16.06
CA LEU A 347 -5.13 22.54 -17.05
C LEU A 347 -4.79 22.90 -18.51
N ASN A 348 -4.37 24.12 -18.78
CA ASN A 348 -3.82 24.51 -20.09
C ASN A 348 -2.42 23.92 -20.32
N LEU A 349 -1.63 23.69 -19.26
CA LEU A 349 -0.32 23.04 -19.31
C LEU A 349 -0.45 21.50 -19.31
N ASP A 350 -1.32 20.97 -18.46
CA ASP A 350 -1.62 19.55 -18.35
C ASP A 350 -3.12 19.31 -18.17
N PRO A 351 -3.85 18.98 -19.26
CA PRO A 351 -5.29 18.72 -19.23
C PRO A 351 -5.70 17.47 -18.41
N GLU A 352 -4.76 16.63 -18.01
CA GLU A 352 -4.99 15.40 -17.23
C GLU A 352 -4.55 15.54 -15.76
N CYS A 353 -4.16 16.72 -15.31
CA CYS A 353 -3.75 17.01 -13.95
C CYS A 353 -4.92 16.79 -12.97
N ALA A 354 -4.95 15.65 -12.29
CA ALA A 354 -6.01 15.29 -11.35
C ALA A 354 -6.06 16.22 -10.14
N GLU A 355 -4.91 16.70 -9.66
CA GLU A 355 -4.80 17.67 -8.56
C GLU A 355 -5.59 18.96 -8.85
N ALA A 356 -5.45 19.51 -10.08
CA ALA A 356 -6.20 20.68 -10.49
C ALA A 356 -7.72 20.43 -10.56
N TYR A 357 -8.14 19.19 -10.87
CA TYR A 357 -9.57 18.84 -10.81
C TYR A 357 -10.06 18.66 -9.37
N ILE A 358 -9.20 18.23 -8.43
CA ILE A 358 -9.52 18.24 -6.99
C ILE A 358 -9.72 19.68 -6.53
N ASP A 359 -8.81 20.59 -6.88
CA ASP A 359 -8.95 21.99 -6.52
C ASP A 359 -10.20 22.63 -7.14
N LYS A 360 -10.51 22.34 -8.40
CA LYS A 360 -11.78 22.76 -9.02
C LYS A 360 -13.02 22.19 -8.32
N LEU A 361 -12.95 20.96 -7.79
CA LEU A 361 -14.01 20.39 -7.00
C LEU A 361 -14.17 21.17 -5.68
N LEU A 362 -13.06 21.51 -5.00
CA LEU A 362 -13.10 22.35 -3.80
C LEU A 362 -13.70 23.73 -4.09
N ILE A 363 -13.35 24.35 -5.21
CA ILE A 363 -13.90 25.64 -5.64
C ILE A 363 -15.40 25.54 -5.91
N GLU A 364 -15.85 24.49 -6.62
CA GLU A 364 -17.25 24.24 -6.95
C GLU A 364 -18.12 24.16 -5.69
N TYR A 365 -17.60 23.53 -4.62
CA TYR A 365 -18.29 23.38 -3.35
C TYR A 365 -17.91 24.45 -2.31
N ARG A 366 -17.12 25.44 -2.68
CA ARG A 366 -16.65 26.54 -1.82
C ARG A 366 -15.94 26.07 -0.56
N CYS A 367 -15.12 25.05 -0.70
CA CYS A 367 -14.27 24.51 0.34
C CYS A 367 -12.90 25.17 0.32
N SER A 368 -12.43 25.65 1.48
CA SER A 368 -11.08 26.19 1.65
C SER A 368 -10.03 25.09 1.90
N SER A 369 -10.47 23.91 2.25
CA SER A 369 -9.59 22.74 2.47
C SER A 369 -10.26 21.43 2.04
N ARG A 370 -9.44 20.37 1.93
CA ARG A 370 -9.92 19.03 1.56
C ARG A 370 -10.86 18.44 2.62
N GLU A 371 -10.65 18.76 3.89
CA GLU A 371 -11.45 18.29 5.01
C GLU A 371 -12.87 18.85 4.98
N GLU A 372 -13.05 20.05 4.43
CA GLU A 372 -14.36 20.68 4.30
C GLU A 372 -15.23 20.00 3.23
N LEU A 373 -14.61 19.31 2.26
CA LEU A 373 -15.35 18.62 1.19
C LEU A 373 -16.25 17.52 1.75
N ALA A 374 -15.77 16.74 2.72
CA ALA A 374 -16.55 15.71 3.39
C ALA A 374 -17.72 16.26 4.24
N GLN A 375 -17.75 17.58 4.49
CA GLN A 375 -18.80 18.24 5.27
C GLN A 375 -19.94 18.81 4.41
N GLN A 376 -19.88 18.63 3.10
CA GLN A 376 -20.88 19.17 2.19
C GLN A 376 -22.29 18.60 2.43
N PRO A 377 -23.35 19.39 2.25
CA PRO A 377 -24.72 18.94 2.52
C PRO A 377 -25.29 18.02 1.42
N LYS A 378 -24.62 17.92 0.28
CA LYS A 378 -25.04 17.15 -0.89
C LYS A 378 -23.88 16.32 -1.42
N GLU A 379 -24.20 15.16 -2.00
CA GLU A 379 -23.23 14.29 -2.68
C GLU A 379 -22.47 15.02 -3.78
N ILE A 380 -21.21 14.62 -3.98
CA ILE A 380 -20.28 15.25 -4.93
C ILE A 380 -20.12 14.45 -6.24
N VAL A 381 -20.78 13.29 -6.35
CA VAL A 381 -20.64 12.37 -7.51
C VAL A 381 -21.16 12.97 -8.82
N ASP A 382 -22.10 13.91 -8.77
CA ASP A 382 -22.67 14.56 -9.95
C ASP A 382 -21.73 15.59 -10.59
N SER A 383 -20.64 15.95 -9.90
CA SER A 383 -19.66 16.90 -10.42
C SER A 383 -18.88 16.32 -11.60
N LYS A 384 -18.71 17.13 -12.64
CA LYS A 384 -17.84 16.80 -13.77
C LYS A 384 -16.37 16.69 -13.33
N ASN A 385 -15.97 17.43 -12.31
CA ASN A 385 -14.63 17.39 -11.77
C ASN A 385 -14.39 16.07 -11.01
N TYR A 386 -15.38 15.59 -10.24
CA TYR A 386 -15.34 14.26 -9.63
C TYR A 386 -15.09 13.14 -10.66
N THR A 387 -15.84 13.15 -11.76
CA THR A 387 -15.69 12.16 -12.85
C THR A 387 -14.28 12.22 -13.49
N LYS A 388 -13.70 13.43 -13.64
CA LYS A 388 -12.36 13.61 -14.19
C LYS A 388 -11.28 13.13 -13.23
N ILE A 389 -11.44 13.32 -11.92
CA ILE A 389 -10.54 12.80 -10.90
C ILE A 389 -10.52 11.26 -10.95
N LEU A 390 -11.67 10.62 -11.04
CA LEU A 390 -11.75 9.16 -11.20
C LEU A 390 -11.08 8.64 -12.49
N ARG A 391 -11.07 9.45 -13.54
CA ARG A 391 -10.46 9.10 -14.83
C ARG A 391 -8.95 9.27 -14.84
N PHE A 392 -8.42 10.38 -14.35
CA PHE A 392 -7.03 10.79 -14.49
C PHE A 392 -6.21 10.60 -13.21
N GLY A 393 -6.86 10.54 -12.04
CA GLY A 393 -6.20 10.45 -10.74
C GLY A 393 -5.47 9.13 -10.51
N ASN A 394 -4.46 9.19 -9.67
CA ASN A 394 -3.84 8.02 -9.08
C ASN A 394 -4.74 7.41 -7.98
N GLU A 395 -4.35 6.28 -7.42
CA GLU A 395 -5.17 5.57 -6.42
C GLU A 395 -5.43 6.41 -5.15
N THR A 396 -4.48 7.25 -4.75
CA THR A 396 -4.63 8.14 -3.57
C THR A 396 -5.67 9.23 -3.83
N GLU A 397 -5.62 9.87 -5.01
CA GLU A 397 -6.54 10.93 -5.41
C GLU A 397 -7.96 10.40 -5.60
N LYS A 398 -8.11 9.22 -6.21
CA LYS A 398 -9.41 8.53 -6.34
C LYS A 398 -9.99 8.17 -4.98
N SER A 399 -9.18 7.53 -4.11
CA SER A 399 -9.60 7.14 -2.77
C SER A 399 -10.04 8.33 -1.94
N PHE A 400 -9.37 9.48 -2.08
CA PHE A 400 -9.74 10.71 -1.38
C PHE A 400 -11.18 11.14 -1.72
N VAL A 401 -11.52 11.28 -3.01
CA VAL A 401 -12.86 11.78 -3.40
C VAL A 401 -13.96 10.76 -3.14
N ILE A 402 -13.66 9.45 -3.25
CA ILE A 402 -14.60 8.38 -2.90
C ILE A 402 -14.90 8.41 -1.40
N SER A 403 -13.85 8.47 -0.55
CA SER A 403 -14.01 8.53 0.91
C SER A 403 -14.79 9.77 1.34
N ALA A 404 -14.50 10.94 0.76
CA ALA A 404 -15.24 12.17 1.05
C ALA A 404 -16.74 12.03 0.71
N ASN A 405 -17.08 11.42 -0.42
CA ASN A 405 -18.47 11.19 -0.79
C ASN A 405 -19.16 10.18 0.13
N ASP A 406 -18.49 9.10 0.51
CA ASP A 406 -19.03 8.10 1.45
C ASP A 406 -19.31 8.72 2.84
N GLU A 407 -18.46 9.62 3.31
CA GLU A 407 -18.67 10.37 4.56
C GLU A 407 -19.90 11.31 4.45
N ILE A 408 -20.08 11.97 3.31
CA ILE A 408 -21.27 12.79 3.03
C ILE A 408 -22.54 11.94 3.11
N ILE A 409 -22.57 10.80 2.41
CA ILE A 409 -23.73 9.89 2.40
C ILE A 409 -24.04 9.38 3.81
N ALA A 410 -23.02 8.94 4.55
CA ALA A 410 -23.19 8.46 5.92
C ALA A 410 -23.81 9.53 6.83
N ARG A 411 -23.38 10.78 6.71
CA ARG A 411 -23.90 11.91 7.48
C ARG A 411 -25.34 12.28 7.09
N ILE A 412 -25.64 12.34 5.80
CA ILE A 412 -27.02 12.60 5.29
C ILE A 412 -27.97 11.53 5.84
N THR A 413 -27.59 10.26 5.75
CA THR A 413 -28.38 9.13 6.25
C THR A 413 -28.61 9.22 7.77
N GLN A 414 -27.60 9.66 8.52
CA GLN A 414 -27.71 9.83 9.97
C GLN A 414 -28.64 11.00 10.35
N LEU A 415 -28.58 12.11 9.63
CA LEU A 415 -29.48 13.26 9.83
C LEU A 415 -30.92 12.91 9.52
N GLU A 416 -31.20 12.17 8.43
CA GLU A 416 -32.53 11.70 8.10
C GLU A 416 -33.12 10.76 9.15
N LYS A 417 -32.27 9.86 9.70
CA LYS A 417 -32.66 8.97 10.78
C LYS A 417 -32.99 9.75 12.06
N GLY A 418 -32.13 10.71 12.43
CA GLY A 418 -32.36 11.56 13.60
C GLY A 418 -33.64 12.41 13.48
N GLN A 419 -33.98 12.90 12.27
CA GLN A 419 -35.25 13.61 12.04
C GLN A 419 -36.47 12.68 12.20
N LYS A 420 -36.35 11.42 11.68
CA LYS A 420 -37.46 10.44 11.87
C LYS A 420 -37.65 10.06 13.33
N ASP A 421 -36.54 9.86 14.07
CA ASP A 421 -36.57 9.54 15.50
C ASP A 421 -37.14 10.71 16.32
N HIS A 422 -36.81 11.95 15.98
CA HIS A 422 -37.33 13.16 16.67
C HIS A 422 -38.83 13.39 16.38
N LEU A 423 -39.32 13.09 15.15
CA LEU A 423 -40.73 13.11 14.82
C LEU A 423 -41.52 12.02 15.54
N ALA A 424 -40.91 10.83 15.73
CA ALA A 424 -41.48 9.74 16.52
C ALA A 424 -41.56 10.06 18.02
N GLU A 425 -40.57 10.77 18.58
CA GLU A 425 -40.57 11.20 19.99
C GLU A 425 -41.55 12.33 20.25
N GLN A 426 -41.76 13.27 19.31
CA GLN A 426 -42.78 14.33 19.44
C GLN A 426 -44.19 13.77 19.28
N GLY A 427 -44.40 12.71 18.50
CA GLY A 427 -45.65 11.98 18.40
C GLY A 427 -46.04 11.24 19.68
N SER A 428 -45.06 10.88 20.54
CA SER A 428 -45.31 10.18 21.82
C SER A 428 -45.61 11.10 22.99
N GLN A 429 -45.39 12.42 22.89
CA GLN A 429 -45.66 13.37 23.99
C GLN A 429 -47.01 14.12 23.87
N ASN A 430 -47.63 14.10 22.70
CA ASN A 430 -48.96 14.60 22.53
C ASN A 430 -49.92 13.41 22.40
N GLY A 431 -50.50 13.02 23.52
CA GLY A 431 -51.63 12.10 23.55
C GLY A 431 -52.83 12.70 22.84
N MET A 432 -52.89 12.51 21.52
CA MET A 432 -54.09 12.77 20.68
C MET A 432 -54.46 11.46 20.00
N ASN A 433 -55.75 11.20 19.99
CA ASN A 433 -56.42 10.01 19.55
C ASN A 433 -56.07 9.63 18.10
N ASP A 434 -56.15 8.32 17.81
CA ASP A 434 -55.90 7.62 16.53
C ASP A 434 -56.83 8.01 15.38
N GLU A 435 -57.24 9.27 15.21
CA GLU A 435 -58.19 9.67 14.15
C GLU A 435 -57.69 10.72 13.15
N ASP A 436 -56.42 11.19 13.21
CA ASP A 436 -55.88 12.22 12.30
C ASP A 436 -54.66 11.78 11.50
N ILE A 437 -54.61 10.55 10.99
CA ILE A 437 -53.67 10.21 9.89
C ILE A 437 -54.41 10.65 8.60
N TYR A 438 -54.02 11.83 8.07
CA TYR A 438 -54.44 12.28 6.76
C TYR A 438 -53.96 11.28 5.68
N THR A 439 -54.85 10.42 5.25
CA THR A 439 -54.70 9.66 4.01
C THR A 439 -55.34 10.49 2.91
N PRO A 440 -54.58 10.90 1.83
CA PRO A 440 -55.19 11.61 0.70
C PRO A 440 -56.38 10.82 0.18
N GLN A 441 -57.53 11.49 0.07
CA GLN A 441 -58.71 10.91 -0.58
C GLN A 441 -58.60 11.11 -2.09
N ASP A 442 -59.34 10.35 -2.89
CA ASP A 442 -59.30 10.42 -4.37
C ASP A 442 -59.54 11.84 -4.93
N ASP A 443 -60.20 12.71 -4.18
CA ASP A 443 -60.44 14.11 -4.54
C ASP A 443 -59.23 15.05 -4.40
N ASP A 444 -58.12 14.58 -3.86
CA ASP A 444 -56.88 15.36 -3.69
C ASP A 444 -55.90 15.23 -4.85
N TYR A 445 -56.15 14.32 -5.80
CA TYR A 445 -55.35 14.14 -7.00
C TYR A 445 -55.97 14.87 -8.19
N ILE A 446 -55.12 15.37 -9.08
CA ILE A 446 -55.51 15.99 -10.35
C ILE A 446 -54.77 15.20 -11.45
N ASP A 447 -55.57 14.67 -12.37
CA ASP A 447 -55.06 13.97 -13.53
C ASP A 447 -54.67 14.97 -14.63
N VAL A 448 -53.48 14.78 -15.20
CA VAL A 448 -52.93 15.65 -16.25
C VAL A 448 -52.26 14.81 -17.34
N TYR A 449 -52.21 15.35 -18.55
CA TYR A 449 -51.44 14.74 -19.64
C TYR A 449 -50.06 15.37 -19.75
N CYS A 450 -49.03 14.53 -19.81
CA CYS A 450 -47.68 15.02 -20.06
C CYS A 450 -47.61 15.68 -21.44
N PRO A 451 -47.16 16.96 -21.53
CA PRO A 451 -47.11 17.66 -22.82
C PRO A 451 -46.00 17.12 -23.74
N HIS A 452 -45.06 16.32 -23.24
CA HIS A 452 -43.95 15.77 -23.99
C HIS A 452 -44.23 14.39 -24.60
N CYS A 453 -44.89 13.49 -23.84
CA CYS A 453 -45.15 12.12 -24.31
C CYS A 453 -46.62 11.76 -24.39
N GLY A 454 -47.54 12.60 -23.89
CA GLY A 454 -48.98 12.37 -23.93
C GLY A 454 -49.52 11.39 -22.89
N GLU A 455 -48.65 10.90 -21.97
CA GLU A 455 -49.05 9.94 -20.94
C GLU A 455 -49.90 10.60 -19.87
N GLU A 456 -50.89 9.85 -19.34
CA GLU A 456 -51.77 10.30 -18.27
C GLU A 456 -51.09 10.07 -16.92
N LEU A 457 -51.02 11.11 -16.08
CA LEU A 457 -50.34 11.15 -14.80
C LEU A 457 -51.22 11.78 -13.74
N SER A 458 -51.14 11.32 -12.50
CA SER A 458 -51.89 11.86 -11.37
C SER A 458 -50.93 12.52 -10.37
N TYR A 459 -51.13 13.80 -10.09
CA TYR A 459 -50.37 14.56 -9.11
C TYR A 459 -51.26 15.08 -8.00
N THR A 460 -50.74 15.18 -6.79
CA THR A 460 -51.47 15.81 -5.69
C THR A 460 -51.57 17.33 -5.91
N LYS A 461 -52.61 17.96 -5.37
CA LYS A 461 -52.76 19.42 -5.39
C LYS A 461 -51.53 20.14 -4.84
N TRP A 462 -50.83 19.51 -3.89
CA TRP A 462 -49.58 20.05 -3.30
C TRP A 462 -48.42 20.02 -4.28
N GLU A 463 -48.20 18.92 -5.00
CA GLU A 463 -47.18 18.81 -6.04
C GLU A 463 -47.38 19.84 -7.16
N ILE A 464 -48.61 20.05 -7.56
CA ILE A 464 -48.95 21.05 -8.56
C ILE A 464 -48.65 22.47 -8.09
N GLN A 465 -48.86 22.76 -6.79
CA GLN A 465 -48.56 24.06 -6.20
C GLN A 465 -47.06 24.26 -5.98
N ALA A 466 -46.27 23.18 -5.88
CA ALA A 466 -44.83 23.25 -5.73
C ALA A 466 -44.10 23.72 -7.00
N GLY A 467 -44.75 23.68 -8.18
CA GLY A 467 -44.30 24.30 -9.41
C GLY A 467 -44.03 23.29 -10.52
N GLU A 468 -42.79 22.92 -10.77
CA GLU A 468 -42.39 22.08 -11.90
C GLU A 468 -42.68 20.60 -11.62
N LEU A 469 -43.39 19.94 -12.55
CA LEU A 469 -43.79 18.53 -12.48
C LEU A 469 -42.83 17.69 -13.36
N LEU A 470 -42.42 16.52 -12.89
CA LEU A 470 -41.54 15.58 -13.61
C LEU A 470 -42.37 14.39 -14.12
N CYS A 471 -42.38 14.15 -15.41
CA CYS A 471 -43.01 12.96 -15.99
C CYS A 471 -42.07 11.72 -15.78
N PRO A 472 -42.51 10.68 -15.03
CA PRO A 472 -41.72 9.48 -14.82
C PRO A 472 -41.59 8.58 -16.06
N MET A 473 -42.36 8.87 -17.15
CA MET A 473 -42.33 8.06 -18.36
C MET A 473 -41.38 8.58 -19.42
N CYS A 474 -41.03 9.88 -19.42
CA CYS A 474 -40.14 10.48 -20.42
C CYS A 474 -39.12 11.43 -19.83
N ASP A 475 -39.01 11.51 -18.51
CA ASP A 475 -38.12 12.41 -17.75
C ASP A 475 -38.24 13.91 -18.13
N GLY A 476 -39.30 14.28 -18.83
CA GLY A 476 -39.58 15.67 -19.19
C GLY A 476 -40.21 16.44 -18.03
N THR A 477 -39.73 17.67 -17.76
CA THR A 477 -40.34 18.57 -16.78
C THR A 477 -41.32 19.55 -17.44
N PHE A 478 -42.41 19.88 -16.75
CA PHE A 478 -43.42 20.79 -17.26
C PHE A 478 -44.16 21.48 -16.11
N LEU A 479 -44.80 22.62 -16.42
CA LEU A 479 -45.63 23.34 -15.46
C LEU A 479 -47.13 22.97 -15.67
N PHE A 480 -47.85 22.88 -14.57
CA PHE A 480 -49.27 22.66 -14.63
C PHE A 480 -50.00 23.81 -15.36
N SER A 481 -50.90 23.48 -16.27
CA SER A 481 -51.84 24.41 -16.89
C SER A 481 -53.21 23.75 -17.03
N GLU A 482 -54.27 24.56 -17.07
CA GLU A 482 -55.63 24.04 -17.25
C GLU A 482 -55.81 23.30 -18.59
N GLU A 483 -54.94 23.55 -19.59
CA GLU A 483 -54.97 22.90 -20.90
C GLU A 483 -54.53 21.44 -20.88
N ILE A 484 -53.73 21.05 -19.89
CA ILE A 484 -53.22 19.68 -19.71
C ILE A 484 -53.98 18.90 -18.63
N LYS A 485 -54.97 19.53 -17.99
CA LYS A 485 -55.85 18.89 -17.01
C LYS A 485 -56.84 18.00 -17.75
N ARG A 486 -57.09 16.83 -17.20
CA ARG A 486 -58.10 15.92 -17.70
C ARG A 486 -59.53 16.40 -17.44
#